data_dad091b53497e1aac289e96815200365
#
_entry.id   dad091b53497e1aac289e96815200365
#
_cell.length_a   1.000
_cell.length_b   1.000
_cell.length_c   1.000
_cell.angle_alpha   90.00
_cell.angle_beta   90.00
_cell.angle_gamma   90.00
#
_symmetry.space_group_name_H-M   'P 1'
#
loop_
_entity.id
_entity.type
_entity.pdbx_description
1 polymer ?
#
loop_
_entity_poly.entity_id
_entity_poly.type
_entity_poly.pdbx_seq_one_letter_code
_entity_poly.pdbx_strand_id
1 'polypeptide(L)'
;DRIKAHPEMDFYPRTFIFGAKASAAYARAKKIIKLINCVADVVNNDASINGKLKVVFIENYRVSNAEIIFAAADVSEQISTASKEASGTGNMKFMLNGAPTLGTMDGANVEIVQEVGEENAFIFGMSSDQIINYENNGGYDPDFIYNTDPEIRQVLMQLINGTFSSDTEMFRDIYNLSLIHI
;
A
#
# COMPACT_ATOMS: atom_id res chain seq x y z
N ASP A 1 4.57 0.07 14.99
CA ASP A 1 5.81 -0.07 15.75
C ASP A 1 6.41 1.30 16.11
N ARG A 2 6.64 2.20 15.14
CA ARG A 2 7.29 3.50 15.35
C ARG A 2 6.53 4.40 16.35
N ILE A 3 5.20 4.46 16.27
CA ILE A 3 4.36 5.19 17.24
C ILE A 3 4.50 4.62 18.66
N LYS A 4 4.62 3.29 18.78
CA LYS A 4 4.79 2.60 20.07
C LYS A 4 6.18 2.84 20.66
N ALA A 5 7.21 2.84 19.82
CA ALA A 5 8.58 3.11 20.24
C ALA A 5 8.81 4.58 20.61
N HIS A 6 8.05 5.48 20.04
CA HIS A 6 8.20 6.94 20.19
C HIS A 6 6.85 7.59 20.49
N PRO A 7 6.23 7.34 21.65
CA PRO A 7 4.91 7.88 21.99
C PRO A 7 4.90 9.41 22.12
N GLU A 8 6.06 10.01 22.37
CA GLU A 8 6.29 11.45 22.43
C GLU A 8 6.28 12.13 21.06
N MET A 9 6.43 11.35 19.98
CA MET A 9 6.47 11.92 18.63
C MET A 9 5.13 12.56 18.28
N ASP A 10 5.19 13.77 17.76
CA ASP A 10 4.03 14.46 17.17
C ASP A 10 3.66 13.80 15.83
N PHE A 11 2.92 12.70 15.93
CA PHE A 11 2.42 11.95 14.78
C PHE A 11 1.04 12.48 14.40
N TYR A 12 0.91 13.02 13.22
CA TYR A 12 -0.38 13.47 12.69
C TYR A 12 -1.33 12.28 12.51
N PRO A 13 -2.54 12.29 13.10
CA PRO A 13 -3.47 11.17 12.98
C PRO A 13 -3.82 10.85 11.54
N ARG A 14 -3.80 9.54 11.19
CA ARG A 14 -4.09 9.07 9.83
C ARG A 14 -5.08 7.91 9.83
N THR A 15 -5.99 7.94 8.87
CA THR A 15 -6.87 6.82 8.58
C THR A 15 -6.55 6.29 7.19
N PHE A 16 -6.15 5.03 7.11
CA PHE A 16 -5.97 4.31 5.84
C PHE A 16 -7.28 3.62 5.47
N ILE A 17 -7.84 3.98 4.33
CA ILE A 17 -9.12 3.46 3.84
C ILE A 17 -8.84 2.59 2.62
N PHE A 18 -9.18 1.31 2.71
CA PHE A 18 -9.08 0.35 1.61
C PHE A 18 -10.46 0.02 1.09
N GLY A 19 -10.63 0.05 -0.23
CA GLY A 19 -11.87 -0.35 -0.88
C GLY A 19 -11.56 -1.26 -2.07
N ALA A 20 -11.97 -2.53 -1.99
CA ALA A 20 -11.69 -3.49 -3.05
C ALA A 20 -12.73 -4.61 -3.09
N LYS A 21 -12.71 -5.36 -4.20
CA LYS A 21 -13.38 -6.64 -4.36
C LYS A 21 -12.44 -7.64 -5.01
N ALA A 22 -12.54 -8.88 -4.59
CA ALA A 22 -11.82 -9.99 -5.21
C ALA A 22 -12.80 -10.95 -5.86
N SER A 23 -12.47 -11.47 -7.03
CA SER A 23 -13.24 -12.58 -7.60
C SER A 23 -13.15 -13.82 -6.70
N ALA A 24 -14.16 -14.68 -6.74
CA ALA A 24 -14.23 -15.86 -5.88
C ALA A 24 -13.02 -16.81 -6.07
N ALA A 25 -12.49 -16.89 -7.28
CA ALA A 25 -11.35 -17.75 -7.62
C ALA A 25 -9.97 -17.14 -7.32
N TYR A 26 -9.89 -15.80 -7.07
CA TYR A 26 -8.61 -15.13 -6.87
C TYR A 26 -8.15 -15.23 -5.40
N ALA A 27 -7.61 -16.39 -5.04
CA ALA A 27 -7.22 -16.70 -3.67
C ALA A 27 -6.25 -15.67 -3.05
N ARG A 28 -5.25 -15.20 -3.82
CA ARG A 28 -4.26 -14.21 -3.34
C ARG A 28 -4.91 -12.87 -3.01
N ALA A 29 -5.78 -12.34 -3.87
CA ALA A 29 -6.49 -11.10 -3.59
C ALA A 29 -7.36 -11.21 -2.33
N LYS A 30 -8.02 -12.35 -2.12
CA LYS A 30 -8.78 -12.60 -0.89
C LYS A 30 -7.89 -12.64 0.35
N LYS A 31 -6.69 -13.21 0.25
CA LYS A 31 -5.71 -13.20 1.35
C LYS A 31 -5.19 -11.80 1.65
N ILE A 32 -4.98 -10.95 0.65
CA ILE A 32 -4.61 -9.55 0.85
C ILE A 32 -5.73 -8.80 1.60
N ILE A 33 -6.98 -8.98 1.20
CA ILE A 33 -8.13 -8.41 1.93
C ILE A 33 -8.16 -8.93 3.37
N LYS A 34 -7.92 -10.22 3.58
CA LYS A 34 -7.84 -10.79 4.93
C LYS A 34 -6.70 -10.16 5.74
N LEU A 35 -5.52 -9.96 5.13
CA LEU A 35 -4.39 -9.31 5.79
C LEU A 35 -4.74 -7.88 6.22
N ILE A 36 -5.35 -7.08 5.34
CA ILE A 36 -5.78 -5.71 5.68
C ILE A 36 -6.70 -5.71 6.91
N ASN A 37 -7.66 -6.63 6.97
CA ASN A 37 -8.55 -6.74 8.13
C ASN A 37 -7.81 -7.19 9.40
N CYS A 38 -6.87 -8.13 9.31
CA CYS A 38 -6.05 -8.53 10.45
C CYS A 38 -5.15 -7.40 10.96
N VAL A 39 -4.58 -6.60 10.05
CA VAL A 39 -3.84 -5.39 10.42
C VAL A 39 -4.77 -4.38 11.09
N ALA A 40 -5.98 -4.18 10.57
CA ALA A 40 -6.99 -3.31 11.15
C ALA A 40 -7.35 -3.74 12.57
N ASP A 41 -7.58 -5.05 12.78
CA ASP A 41 -7.89 -5.59 14.11
C ASP A 41 -6.77 -5.31 15.11
N VAL A 42 -5.51 -5.52 14.74
CA VAL A 42 -4.36 -5.26 15.61
C VAL A 42 -4.19 -3.76 15.88
N VAL A 43 -4.21 -2.93 14.85
CA VAL A 43 -3.93 -1.49 14.96
C VAL A 43 -5.06 -0.76 15.67
N ASN A 44 -6.32 -1.02 15.29
CA ASN A 44 -7.46 -0.28 15.82
C ASN A 44 -7.77 -0.62 17.28
N ASN A 45 -7.35 -1.79 17.76
CA ASN A 45 -7.56 -2.21 19.15
C ASN A 45 -6.32 -1.98 20.05
N ASP A 46 -5.23 -1.46 19.52
CA ASP A 46 -4.03 -1.17 20.29
C ASP A 46 -4.14 0.21 20.98
N ALA A 47 -4.40 0.20 22.28
CA ALA A 47 -4.54 1.42 23.07
C ALA A 47 -3.27 2.32 23.05
N SER A 48 -2.09 1.73 22.82
CA SER A 48 -0.83 2.49 22.76
C SER A 48 -0.72 3.37 21.50
N ILE A 49 -1.50 3.07 20.47
CA ILE A 49 -1.60 3.90 19.25
C ILE A 49 -2.41 5.18 19.52
N ASN A 50 -3.29 5.16 20.54
CA ASN A 50 -4.08 6.31 20.97
C ASN A 50 -4.84 7.03 19.82
N GLY A 51 -5.41 6.27 18.90
CA GLY A 51 -6.16 6.80 17.74
C GLY A 51 -5.31 7.52 16.67
N LYS A 52 -3.97 7.57 16.82
CA LYS A 52 -3.08 8.21 15.85
C LYS A 52 -3.04 7.48 14.50
N LEU A 53 -3.41 6.19 14.49
CA LEU A 53 -3.47 5.39 13.28
C LEU A 53 -4.75 4.57 13.27
N LYS A 54 -5.45 4.57 12.14
CA LYS A 54 -6.64 3.75 11.93
C LYS A 54 -6.59 3.08 10.56
N VAL A 55 -7.03 1.84 10.48
CA VAL A 55 -7.15 1.09 9.23
C VAL A 55 -8.60 0.67 9.05
N VAL A 56 -9.16 0.93 7.87
CA VAL A 56 -10.56 0.64 7.55
C VAL A 56 -10.62 -0.08 6.21
N PHE A 57 -11.35 -1.18 6.15
CA PHE A 57 -11.70 -1.84 4.90
C PHE A 57 -13.19 -1.63 4.61
N ILE A 58 -13.49 -1.05 3.44
CA ILE A 58 -14.88 -0.82 3.00
C ILE A 58 -15.41 -2.08 2.32
N GLU A 59 -16.36 -2.72 2.98
CA GLU A 59 -17.05 -3.88 2.43
C GLU A 59 -17.88 -3.49 1.20
N ASN A 60 -17.99 -4.43 0.27
CA ASN A 60 -18.80 -4.27 -0.94
C ASN A 60 -18.54 -2.94 -1.66
N TYR A 61 -17.27 -2.58 -1.84
CA TYR A 61 -16.86 -1.37 -2.55
C TYR A 61 -17.50 -1.30 -3.94
N ARG A 62 -18.18 -0.20 -4.23
CA ARG A 62 -18.94 0.04 -5.46
C ARG A 62 -18.99 1.54 -5.76
N VAL A 63 -19.54 1.92 -6.91
CA VAL A 63 -19.59 3.32 -7.38
C VAL A 63 -20.16 4.27 -6.32
N SER A 64 -21.26 3.92 -5.67
CA SER A 64 -21.87 4.78 -4.65
C SER A 64 -20.99 4.99 -3.40
N ASN A 65 -20.16 4.01 -3.04
CA ASN A 65 -19.16 4.19 -1.98
C ASN A 65 -17.98 5.04 -2.49
N ALA A 66 -17.55 4.78 -3.73
CA ALA A 66 -16.44 5.46 -4.35
C ALA A 66 -16.65 6.99 -4.45
N GLU A 67 -17.84 7.42 -4.83
CA GLU A 67 -18.20 8.85 -4.93
C GLU A 67 -17.95 9.60 -3.61
N ILE A 68 -18.28 8.97 -2.48
CA ILE A 68 -18.06 9.56 -1.15
C ILE A 68 -16.56 9.53 -0.81
N ILE A 69 -15.88 8.41 -1.09
CA ILE A 69 -14.46 8.23 -0.73
C ILE A 69 -13.57 9.18 -1.52
N PHE A 70 -13.83 9.37 -2.82
CA PHE A 70 -13.05 10.30 -3.65
C PHE A 70 -13.10 11.74 -3.12
N ALA A 71 -14.26 12.16 -2.61
CA ALA A 71 -14.44 13.49 -2.05
C ALA A 71 -13.90 13.64 -0.61
N ALA A 72 -13.72 12.51 0.10
CA ALA A 72 -13.31 12.52 1.49
C ALA A 72 -11.80 12.29 1.71
N ALA A 73 -11.06 11.90 0.66
CA ALA A 73 -9.65 11.57 0.79
C ALA A 73 -8.76 12.82 0.76
N ASP A 74 -7.79 12.87 1.66
CA ASP A 74 -6.74 13.91 1.67
C ASP A 74 -5.56 13.54 0.76
N VAL A 75 -5.29 12.25 0.57
CA VAL A 75 -4.21 11.70 -0.26
C VAL A 75 -4.69 10.42 -0.92
N SER A 76 -4.31 10.21 -2.16
CA SER A 76 -4.61 9.01 -2.94
C SER A 76 -3.36 8.18 -3.16
N GLU A 77 -3.35 6.93 -2.69
CA GLU A 77 -2.24 5.99 -2.93
C GLU A 77 -2.45 5.25 -4.25
N GLN A 78 -1.49 5.41 -5.18
CA GLN A 78 -1.48 4.84 -6.52
C GLN A 78 -0.10 4.20 -6.77
N ILE A 79 0.09 3.00 -6.22
CA ILE A 79 1.40 2.40 -5.95
C ILE A 79 1.68 1.13 -6.75
N SER A 80 1.12 1.00 -7.95
CA SER A 80 1.47 -0.11 -8.86
C SER A 80 2.96 -0.10 -9.18
N THR A 81 3.55 -1.27 -9.38
CA THR A 81 4.92 -1.34 -9.90
C THR A 81 4.95 -0.71 -11.30
N ALA A 82 5.88 0.20 -11.53
CA ALA A 82 6.00 0.88 -12.83
C ALA A 82 6.05 -0.14 -13.99
N SER A 83 5.38 0.15 -15.07
CA SER A 83 5.11 -0.72 -16.23
C SER A 83 3.99 -1.76 -16.07
N LYS A 84 3.30 -1.85 -14.95
CA LYS A 84 2.28 -2.90 -14.71
C LYS A 84 0.84 -2.40 -14.80
N GLU A 85 0.59 -1.11 -14.58
CA GLU A 85 -0.74 -0.51 -14.73
C GLU A 85 -0.85 0.23 -16.07
N ALA A 86 -1.86 -0.11 -16.87
CA ALA A 86 -2.05 0.53 -18.18
C ALA A 86 -2.47 2.01 -18.06
N SER A 87 -3.34 2.32 -17.12
CA SER A 87 -3.85 3.67 -16.88
C SER A 87 -4.28 3.88 -15.43
N GLY A 88 -5.24 3.09 -14.96
CA GLY A 88 -6.03 3.40 -13.77
C GLY A 88 -7.12 4.43 -14.06
N THR A 89 -8.07 4.54 -13.15
CA THR A 89 -9.15 5.53 -13.21
C THR A 89 -9.34 6.23 -11.87
N GLY A 90 -9.06 5.55 -10.76
CA GLY A 90 -9.16 6.09 -9.41
C GLY A 90 -8.23 7.29 -9.19
N ASN A 91 -7.01 7.21 -9.69
CA ASN A 91 -6.01 8.28 -9.64
C ASN A 91 -6.56 9.61 -10.17
N MET A 92 -7.17 9.61 -11.34
CA MET A 92 -7.77 10.80 -11.95
C MET A 92 -8.93 11.34 -11.11
N LYS A 93 -9.79 10.46 -10.60
CA LYS A 93 -10.97 10.84 -9.79
C LYS A 93 -10.58 11.45 -8.46
N PHE A 94 -9.58 10.90 -7.78
CA PHE A 94 -9.05 11.47 -6.56
C PHE A 94 -8.42 12.84 -6.81
N MET A 95 -7.60 12.98 -7.83
CA MET A 95 -6.95 14.25 -8.16
C MET A 95 -7.99 15.33 -8.50
N LEU A 96 -9.03 15.01 -9.28
CA LEU A 96 -10.13 15.93 -9.58
C LEU A 96 -10.93 16.35 -8.34
N ASN A 97 -10.88 15.57 -7.26
CA ASN A 97 -11.50 15.90 -5.98
C ASN A 97 -10.51 16.51 -4.96
N GLY A 98 -9.31 16.88 -5.40
CA GLY A 98 -8.33 17.61 -4.59
C GLY A 98 -7.40 16.73 -3.75
N ALA A 99 -7.42 15.39 -3.91
CA ALA A 99 -6.50 14.50 -3.24
C ALA A 99 -5.24 14.30 -4.09
N PRO A 100 -4.07 14.85 -3.68
CA PRO A 100 -2.81 14.64 -4.39
C PRO A 100 -2.43 13.16 -4.41
N THR A 101 -1.72 12.75 -5.46
CA THR A 101 -1.26 11.38 -5.64
C THR A 101 0.02 11.12 -4.86
N LEU A 102 0.01 10.09 -4.03
CA LEU A 102 1.21 9.42 -3.53
C LEU A 102 1.39 8.13 -4.35
N GLY A 103 2.41 8.06 -5.17
CA GLY A 103 2.49 6.91 -6.08
C GLY A 103 3.77 6.78 -6.87
N THR A 104 3.73 5.84 -7.79
CA THR A 104 4.80 5.54 -8.75
C THR A 104 4.50 6.19 -10.09
N MET A 105 5.53 6.36 -10.93
CA MET A 105 5.37 6.81 -12.32
C MET A 105 4.90 5.65 -13.19
N ASP A 106 3.60 5.34 -13.07
CA ASP A 106 2.94 4.24 -13.75
C ASP A 106 1.50 4.60 -14.14
N GLY A 107 1.00 4.03 -15.22
CA GLY A 107 -0.34 4.32 -15.71
C GLY A 107 -0.59 5.82 -15.92
N ALA A 108 -1.78 6.28 -15.65
CA ALA A 108 -2.15 7.69 -15.79
C ALA A 108 -1.48 8.63 -14.76
N ASN A 109 -0.75 8.10 -13.77
CA ASN A 109 0.04 8.96 -12.88
C ASN A 109 1.08 9.77 -13.66
N VAL A 110 1.60 9.22 -14.76
CA VAL A 110 2.58 9.90 -15.62
C VAL A 110 1.98 11.20 -16.17
N GLU A 111 0.81 11.12 -16.79
CA GLU A 111 0.13 12.28 -17.36
C GLU A 111 -0.37 13.23 -16.25
N ILE A 112 -0.85 12.70 -15.14
CA ILE A 112 -1.28 13.51 -14.00
C ILE A 112 -0.11 14.39 -13.53
N VAL A 113 1.07 13.80 -13.30
CA VAL A 113 2.24 14.55 -12.83
C VAL A 113 2.71 15.58 -13.87
N GLN A 114 2.66 15.24 -15.16
CA GLN A 114 2.98 16.19 -16.24
C GLN A 114 2.05 17.40 -16.25
N GLU A 115 0.76 17.19 -15.99
CA GLU A 115 -0.23 18.28 -16.04
C GLU A 115 -0.28 19.12 -14.76
N VAL A 116 -0.10 18.49 -13.58
CA VAL A 116 -0.20 19.22 -12.30
C VAL A 116 1.14 19.76 -11.80
N GLY A 117 2.26 19.25 -12.30
CA GLY A 117 3.62 19.52 -11.82
C GLY A 117 4.08 18.58 -10.71
N GLU A 118 5.37 18.28 -10.69
CA GLU A 118 5.98 17.35 -9.72
C GLU A 118 5.80 17.83 -8.27
N GLU A 119 5.71 19.12 -8.03
CA GLU A 119 5.50 19.72 -6.72
C GLU A 119 4.11 19.45 -6.14
N ASN A 120 3.17 18.99 -6.96
CA ASN A 120 1.78 18.68 -6.56
C ASN A 120 1.48 17.18 -6.45
N ALA A 121 2.52 16.34 -6.49
CA ALA A 121 2.42 14.89 -6.32
C ALA A 121 3.59 14.36 -5.48
N PHE A 122 3.37 13.24 -4.80
CA PHE A 122 4.41 12.56 -4.02
C PHE A 122 4.85 11.31 -4.76
N ILE A 123 5.88 11.43 -5.59
CA ILE A 123 6.36 10.35 -6.46
C ILE A 123 7.56 9.65 -5.84
N PHE A 124 7.55 8.33 -5.91
CA PHE A 124 8.64 7.47 -5.45
C PHE A 124 8.78 6.21 -6.32
N GLY A 125 9.82 5.42 -6.05
CA GLY A 125 10.07 4.17 -6.73
C GLY A 125 10.85 4.33 -8.03
N MET A 126 11.04 3.22 -8.72
CA MET A 126 11.79 3.15 -9.97
C MET A 126 10.92 3.54 -11.16
N SER A 127 11.55 4.05 -12.21
CA SER A 127 10.89 4.29 -13.50
C SER A 127 10.59 2.98 -14.23
N SER A 128 9.67 3.03 -15.20
CA SER A 128 9.35 1.87 -16.05
C SER A 128 10.60 1.32 -16.76
N ASP A 129 11.49 2.21 -17.25
CA ASP A 129 12.72 1.79 -17.93
C ASP A 129 13.67 1.05 -16.98
N GLN A 130 13.78 1.50 -15.72
CA GLN A 130 14.59 0.82 -14.70
C GLN A 130 14.01 -0.57 -14.38
N ILE A 131 12.69 -0.68 -14.19
CA ILE A 131 12.04 -1.98 -13.94
C ILE A 131 12.25 -2.93 -15.12
N ILE A 132 11.98 -2.48 -16.35
CA ILE A 132 12.15 -3.29 -17.55
C ILE A 132 13.63 -3.72 -17.72
N ASN A 133 14.58 -2.82 -17.41
CA ASN A 133 15.99 -3.17 -17.45
C ASN A 133 16.34 -4.28 -16.44
N TYR A 134 15.85 -4.19 -15.20
CA TYR A 134 16.06 -5.23 -14.20
C TYR A 134 15.39 -6.55 -14.57
N GLU A 135 14.18 -6.52 -15.14
CA GLU A 135 13.49 -7.72 -15.62
C GLU A 135 14.26 -8.43 -16.73
N ASN A 136 14.86 -7.67 -17.66
CA ASN A 136 15.57 -8.22 -18.80
C ASN A 136 17.01 -8.63 -18.49
N ASN A 137 17.71 -7.88 -17.67
CA ASN A 137 19.15 -8.01 -17.46
C ASN A 137 19.52 -8.48 -16.06
N GLY A 138 18.56 -8.57 -15.15
CA GLY A 138 18.80 -8.88 -13.74
C GLY A 138 19.50 -7.72 -13.01
N GLY A 139 20.06 -8.01 -11.85
CA GLY A 139 20.81 -7.04 -11.02
C GLY A 139 20.00 -6.42 -9.88
N TYR A 140 18.69 -6.64 -9.82
CA TYR A 140 17.90 -6.32 -8.65
C TYR A 140 18.00 -7.47 -7.65
N ASP A 141 18.37 -7.16 -6.42
CA ASP A 141 18.60 -8.15 -5.37
C ASP A 141 17.67 -7.90 -4.16
N PRO A 142 16.47 -8.50 -4.13
CA PRO A 142 15.56 -8.39 -2.99
C PRO A 142 16.14 -8.98 -1.71
N ASP A 143 16.93 -10.04 -1.80
CA ASP A 143 17.55 -10.67 -0.64
C ASP A 143 18.55 -9.71 0.04
N PHE A 144 19.28 -8.95 -0.74
CA PHE A 144 20.16 -7.91 -0.21
C PHE A 144 19.36 -6.86 0.57
N ILE A 145 18.24 -6.35 0.01
CA ILE A 145 17.38 -5.37 0.67
C ILE A 145 16.82 -5.96 1.98
N TYR A 146 16.24 -7.16 1.92
CA TYR A 146 15.70 -7.84 3.10
C TYR A 146 16.77 -8.01 4.22
N ASN A 147 18.00 -8.34 3.86
CA ASN A 147 19.07 -8.59 4.83
C ASN A 147 19.69 -7.29 5.37
N THR A 148 19.67 -6.20 4.62
CA THR A 148 20.33 -4.94 5.00
C THR A 148 19.39 -3.90 5.56
N ASP A 149 18.09 -3.97 5.27
CA ASP A 149 17.08 -3.06 5.82
C ASP A 149 16.29 -3.72 6.96
N PRO A 150 16.56 -3.33 8.22
CA PRO A 150 15.91 -3.93 9.38
C PRO A 150 14.41 -3.57 9.47
N GLU A 151 13.96 -2.40 8.96
CA GLU A 151 12.55 -2.00 8.99
C GLU A 151 11.75 -2.83 8.00
N ILE A 152 12.24 -3.00 6.78
CA ILE A 152 11.60 -3.88 5.77
C ILE A 152 11.54 -5.32 6.28
N ARG A 153 12.64 -5.84 6.79
CA ARG A 153 12.67 -7.19 7.35
C ARG A 153 11.66 -7.36 8.49
N GLN A 154 11.56 -6.40 9.40
CA GLN A 154 10.62 -6.45 10.51
C GLN A 154 9.18 -6.49 10.00
N VAL A 155 8.81 -5.62 9.05
CA VAL A 155 7.46 -5.57 8.46
C VAL A 155 7.11 -6.90 7.81
N LEU A 156 8.01 -7.49 7.03
CA LEU A 156 7.78 -8.77 6.39
C LEU A 156 7.67 -9.92 7.39
N MET A 157 8.53 -9.95 8.41
CA MET A 157 8.46 -10.97 9.47
C MET A 157 7.13 -10.94 10.23
N GLN A 158 6.47 -9.79 10.36
CA GLN A 158 5.16 -9.68 11.00
C GLN A 158 4.05 -10.46 10.27
N LEU A 159 4.24 -10.78 9.00
CA LEU A 159 3.31 -11.62 8.24
C LEU A 159 3.30 -13.09 8.72
N ILE A 160 4.39 -13.56 9.32
CA ILE A 160 4.62 -14.97 9.61
C ILE A 160 5.02 -15.27 11.06
N ASN A 161 5.09 -14.28 11.93
CA ASN A 161 5.52 -14.45 13.33
C ASN A 161 4.40 -14.42 14.35
N GLY A 162 3.13 -14.43 13.90
CA GLY A 162 1.98 -14.39 14.80
C GLY A 162 1.43 -12.99 15.10
N THR A 163 2.03 -11.92 14.57
CA THR A 163 1.56 -10.55 14.81
C THR A 163 0.14 -10.32 14.30
N PHE A 164 -0.18 -10.76 13.09
CA PHE A 164 -1.47 -10.53 12.45
C PHE A 164 -2.40 -11.75 12.44
N SER A 165 -1.90 -12.93 12.79
CA SER A 165 -2.67 -14.17 12.86
C SER A 165 -1.97 -15.17 13.76
N SER A 166 -2.73 -15.90 14.57
CA SER A 166 -2.21 -17.06 15.31
C SER A 166 -1.76 -18.20 14.40
N ASP A 167 -2.33 -18.30 13.20
CA ASP A 167 -1.83 -19.17 12.12
C ASP A 167 -0.70 -18.45 11.37
N THR A 168 0.53 -18.81 11.68
CA THR A 168 1.74 -18.21 11.09
C THR A 168 1.93 -18.56 9.61
N GLU A 169 1.20 -19.53 9.09
CA GLU A 169 1.24 -19.92 7.68
C GLU A 169 0.18 -19.18 6.83
N MET A 170 -0.76 -18.49 7.48
CA MET A 170 -1.86 -17.82 6.79
C MET A 170 -1.40 -16.86 5.68
N PHE A 171 -0.32 -16.10 5.92
CA PHE A 171 0.21 -15.10 4.99
C PHE A 171 1.59 -15.48 4.41
N ARG A 172 1.99 -16.73 4.53
CA ARG A 172 3.29 -17.23 4.05
C ARG A 172 3.49 -16.98 2.54
N ASP A 173 2.45 -17.14 1.75
CA ASP A 173 2.52 -16.88 0.31
C ASP A 173 2.70 -15.39 -0.03
N ILE A 174 2.14 -14.48 0.78
CA ILE A 174 2.37 -13.03 0.64
C ILE A 174 3.80 -12.71 1.05
N TYR A 175 4.28 -13.27 2.16
CA TYR A 175 5.67 -13.11 2.59
C TYR A 175 6.66 -13.57 1.51
N ASN A 176 6.47 -14.78 0.97
CA ASN A 176 7.34 -15.31 -0.07
C ASN A 176 7.32 -14.46 -1.35
N LEU A 177 6.12 -13.94 -1.73
CA LEU A 177 6.00 -13.05 -2.88
C LEU A 177 6.75 -11.73 -2.65
N SER A 178 6.66 -11.17 -1.44
CA SER A 178 7.36 -9.94 -1.10
C SER A 178 8.87 -10.09 -1.21
N LEU A 179 9.44 -11.23 -0.83
CA LEU A 179 10.88 -11.51 -0.99
C LEU A 179 11.36 -11.56 -2.45
N ILE A 180 10.44 -11.63 -3.40
CA ILE A 180 10.77 -11.61 -4.84
C ILE A 180 10.65 -10.18 -5.41
N HIS A 181 9.84 -9.33 -4.78
CA HIS A 181 9.40 -8.06 -5.35
C HIS A 181 9.64 -6.83 -4.47
N ILE A 182 10.45 -6.95 -3.40
CA ILE A 182 10.76 -5.81 -2.53
C ILE A 182 11.47 -4.71 -3.31
#